data_393670ff02776cac6b10f370178fa695
#
_entry.id   393670ff02776cac6b10f370178fa695
#
_cell.length_a   1.000
_cell.length_b   1.000
_cell.length_c   1.000
_cell.angle_alpha   90.00
_cell.angle_beta   90.00
_cell.angle_gamma   90.00
#
_symmetry.space_group_name_H-M   'P 1'
#
loop_
_entity.id
_entity.type
_entity.pdbx_description
1 polymer ?
#
loop_
_entity_poly.entity_id
_entity_poly.type
_entity_poly.pdbx_seq_one_letter_code
_entity_poly.pdbx_strand_id
1 'polypeptide(L)'
;MVIEVGPGAGDDPTAGIVLADRYALAGPLGRGGRATVYDAEDRLLGRRVAVKVFHDRAADPAVLREQETEARIVASLNHYALTTLFDAGVEAGDPARPQLFLVMERVRGADLRSALTAGPLGLEQACAIGHDLAEGLEYLHGAGFLHRDVKPANILLAAVDVGTRPRAKLTDFGIAALVGRVQREEFVTGTAAYLSPEQVDGRDAGPASDVYSLGLVLVEALSGRVAFPGDVETSAFARLDRDPDLPTDLPDGLHALLRSMTARDPARRPGPGEVAVRLQEELVDDLVRRRGPEVRPQAEAEAVRLAALRRYDVLDTPPEAAFDEVTRLASRLLGAPIALISIVDTDRVWLKSRRGYDAEAVDRNTSFCVVTDPGTGPWTIPDARADPRTADNPVVLGDPKVRSYAAAPLTTRDGHHLGSLCVYDLEPREFDGEALRTLEDLAEIVMDELELRLASRRAASAR
;
A
#
# COMPACT_ATOMS: atom_id res chain seq x y z
N MET A 1 14.42 -0.33 -12.83
CA MET A 1 14.67 0.24 -14.17
C MET A 1 13.64 1.32 -14.36
N VAL A 2 14.04 2.59 -14.19
CA VAL A 2 13.22 3.70 -14.64
C VAL A 2 13.00 3.42 -16.12
N ILE A 3 11.78 3.15 -16.55
CA ILE A 3 11.44 3.17 -17.96
C ILE A 3 11.46 4.65 -18.34
N GLU A 4 12.65 5.14 -18.71
CA GLU A 4 12.74 6.31 -19.57
C GLU A 4 11.98 5.95 -20.83
N VAL A 5 10.88 6.62 -21.04
CA VAL A 5 10.20 6.66 -22.33
C VAL A 5 11.16 7.39 -23.28
N GLY A 6 11.98 6.62 -23.96
CA GLY A 6 12.72 7.12 -25.12
C GLY A 6 11.74 7.64 -26.17
N PRO A 7 12.08 8.70 -26.94
CA PRO A 7 11.22 9.24 -27.98
C PRO A 7 11.19 8.27 -29.16
N GLY A 8 10.17 7.45 -29.20
CA GLY A 8 9.83 6.51 -30.26
C GLY A 8 8.32 6.38 -30.31
N ALA A 9 7.63 7.43 -30.73
CA ALA A 9 6.23 7.37 -31.18
C ALA A 9 6.16 6.55 -32.48
N GLY A 10 6.25 5.22 -32.33
CA GLY A 10 5.75 4.28 -33.32
C GLY A 10 4.27 4.09 -33.05
N ASP A 11 3.44 4.19 -34.09
CA ASP A 11 2.00 4.01 -34.12
C ASP A 11 1.53 2.88 -33.18
N ASP A 12 1.19 3.20 -31.92
CA ASP A 12 0.42 2.31 -31.04
C ASP A 12 -1.05 2.48 -31.48
N PRO A 13 -1.70 1.47 -32.08
CA PRO A 13 -3.06 1.56 -32.57
C PRO A 13 -4.10 1.85 -31.50
N THR A 14 -3.68 1.93 -30.21
CA THR A 14 -4.55 2.21 -29.07
C THR A 14 -4.45 3.65 -28.56
N ALA A 15 -3.48 4.45 -29.05
CA ALA A 15 -3.39 5.87 -28.70
C ALA A 15 -4.62 6.61 -29.24
N GLY A 16 -5.43 7.16 -28.32
CA GLY A 16 -6.67 7.87 -28.65
C GLY A 16 -7.96 7.06 -28.45
N ILE A 17 -7.88 5.79 -28.03
CA ILE A 17 -9.07 5.02 -27.62
C ILE A 17 -9.59 5.56 -26.28
N VAL A 18 -10.91 5.78 -26.21
CA VAL A 18 -11.61 6.18 -24.99
C VAL A 18 -12.60 5.09 -24.64
N LEU A 19 -12.38 4.44 -23.50
CA LEU A 19 -13.28 3.39 -22.99
C LEU A 19 -14.41 4.02 -22.19
N ALA A 20 -15.65 3.53 -22.38
CA ALA A 20 -16.86 4.01 -21.71
C ALA A 20 -17.01 5.56 -21.76
N ASP A 21 -16.58 6.20 -22.84
CA ASP A 21 -16.58 7.66 -23.04
C ASP A 21 -15.83 8.45 -21.92
N ARG A 22 -15.09 7.77 -21.06
CA ARG A 22 -14.48 8.33 -19.83
C ARG A 22 -12.97 8.11 -19.76
N TYR A 23 -12.49 6.93 -20.05
CA TYR A 23 -11.09 6.56 -19.80
C TYR A 23 -10.27 6.66 -21.07
N ALA A 24 -9.49 7.74 -21.22
CA ALA A 24 -8.64 7.96 -22.39
C ALA A 24 -7.31 7.19 -22.23
N LEU A 25 -7.11 6.17 -23.05
CA LEU A 25 -5.87 5.39 -23.03
C LEU A 25 -4.72 6.21 -23.60
N ALA A 26 -3.56 6.17 -22.92
CA ALA A 26 -2.32 6.79 -23.37
C ALA A 26 -1.39 5.74 -24.00
N GLY A 27 -0.58 5.05 -23.20
CA GLY A 27 0.36 4.04 -23.66
C GLY A 27 0.34 2.79 -22.77
N PRO A 28 0.86 1.65 -23.22
CA PRO A 28 0.90 0.44 -22.43
C PRO A 28 1.91 0.57 -21.29
N LEU A 29 1.48 0.23 -20.05
CA LEU A 29 2.33 0.07 -18.88
C LEU A 29 2.91 -1.34 -18.81
N GLY A 30 2.16 -2.35 -19.31
CA GLY A 30 2.58 -3.73 -19.32
C GLY A 30 1.70 -4.57 -20.25
N ARG A 31 2.29 -5.60 -20.86
CA ARG A 31 1.58 -6.56 -21.71
C ARG A 31 1.72 -7.97 -21.13
N GLY A 32 0.60 -8.62 -20.87
CA GLY A 32 0.52 -10.03 -20.46
C GLY A 32 -0.18 -10.88 -21.50
N GLY A 33 -0.19 -12.19 -21.33
CA GLY A 33 -0.84 -13.12 -22.27
C GLY A 33 -2.35 -12.89 -22.42
N ARG A 34 -3.04 -12.50 -21.33
CA ARG A 34 -4.50 -12.34 -21.27
C ARG A 34 -5.00 -10.90 -21.25
N ALA A 35 -4.16 -9.94 -20.91
CA ALA A 35 -4.54 -8.53 -20.81
C ALA A 35 -3.36 -7.61 -21.08
N THR A 36 -3.67 -6.38 -21.45
CA THR A 36 -2.71 -5.27 -21.50
C THR A 36 -3.14 -4.22 -20.49
N VAL A 37 -2.20 -3.71 -19.70
CA VAL A 37 -2.43 -2.61 -18.77
C VAL A 37 -1.96 -1.32 -19.44
N TYR A 38 -2.83 -0.33 -19.51
CA TYR A 38 -2.57 0.98 -20.10
C TYR A 38 -2.50 2.06 -19.03
N ASP A 39 -1.63 3.02 -19.22
CA ASP A 39 -1.74 4.32 -18.57
C ASP A 39 -2.93 5.06 -19.20
N ALA A 40 -3.77 5.69 -18.39
CA ALA A 40 -4.98 6.35 -18.86
C ALA A 40 -5.33 7.57 -18.02
N GLU A 41 -6.20 8.41 -18.58
CA GLU A 41 -6.79 9.54 -17.87
C GLU A 41 -8.29 9.31 -17.67
N ASP A 42 -8.74 9.37 -16.42
CA ASP A 42 -10.16 9.49 -16.08
C ASP A 42 -10.61 10.93 -16.35
N ARG A 43 -11.24 11.17 -17.48
CA ARG A 43 -11.68 12.50 -17.95
C ARG A 43 -12.72 13.15 -17.05
N LEU A 44 -13.49 12.33 -16.31
CA LEU A 44 -14.53 12.83 -15.41
C LEU A 44 -13.91 13.42 -14.12
N LEU A 45 -12.88 12.74 -13.58
CA LEU A 45 -12.23 13.13 -12.33
C LEU A 45 -10.89 13.85 -12.53
N GLY A 46 -10.39 13.97 -13.76
CA GLY A 46 -9.13 14.64 -14.09
C GLY A 46 -7.91 13.97 -13.46
N ARG A 47 -7.92 12.64 -13.30
CA ARG A 47 -6.83 11.90 -12.64
C ARG A 47 -6.24 10.82 -13.51
N ARG A 48 -4.97 10.49 -13.26
CA ARG A 48 -4.31 9.35 -13.91
C ARG A 48 -4.72 8.03 -13.26
N VAL A 49 -4.99 7.03 -14.09
CA VAL A 49 -5.40 5.68 -13.70
C VAL A 49 -4.64 4.64 -14.52
N ALA A 50 -4.60 3.40 -14.05
CA ALA A 50 -4.20 2.25 -14.84
C ALA A 50 -5.46 1.51 -15.32
N VAL A 51 -5.51 1.18 -16.60
CA VAL A 51 -6.65 0.45 -17.18
C VAL A 51 -6.16 -0.88 -17.74
N LYS A 52 -6.65 -1.98 -17.15
CA LYS A 52 -6.38 -3.34 -17.60
C LYS A 52 -7.47 -3.78 -18.57
N VAL A 53 -7.09 -4.01 -19.83
CA VAL A 53 -7.99 -4.42 -20.91
C VAL A 53 -7.72 -5.88 -21.22
N PHE A 54 -8.73 -6.75 -21.11
CA PHE A 54 -8.60 -8.18 -21.38
C PHE A 54 -8.64 -8.47 -22.86
N HIS A 55 -7.78 -9.38 -23.35
CA HIS A 55 -7.74 -9.77 -24.75
C HIS A 55 -8.89 -10.70 -25.15
N ASP A 56 -9.33 -11.52 -24.19
CA ASP A 56 -10.44 -12.44 -24.40
C ASP A 56 -11.73 -11.64 -24.58
N ARG A 57 -12.38 -11.86 -25.70
CA ARG A 57 -13.68 -11.29 -26.01
C ARG A 57 -14.72 -12.35 -25.73
N ALA A 58 -15.50 -12.14 -24.68
CA ALA A 58 -16.50 -13.13 -24.29
C ALA A 58 -17.61 -13.23 -25.33
N ALA A 59 -17.95 -14.46 -25.67
CA ALA A 59 -19.05 -14.74 -26.60
C ALA A 59 -20.45 -14.61 -25.94
N ASP A 60 -20.50 -14.62 -24.58
CA ASP A 60 -21.74 -14.56 -23.84
C ASP A 60 -21.83 -13.28 -22.98
N PRO A 61 -22.77 -12.36 -23.29
CA PRO A 61 -23.00 -11.16 -22.51
C PRO A 61 -23.44 -11.40 -21.06
N ALA A 62 -23.98 -12.58 -20.74
CA ALA A 62 -24.40 -12.93 -19.38
C ALA A 62 -23.19 -13.18 -18.49
N VAL A 63 -22.18 -13.88 -19.00
CA VAL A 63 -20.90 -14.12 -18.30
C VAL A 63 -20.18 -12.81 -18.03
N LEU A 64 -20.19 -11.88 -18.96
CA LEU A 64 -19.56 -10.56 -18.77
C LEU A 64 -20.25 -9.75 -17.67
N ARG A 65 -21.58 -9.78 -17.58
CA ARG A 65 -22.31 -9.06 -16.53
C ARG A 65 -22.06 -9.67 -15.14
N GLU A 66 -21.91 -10.97 -15.06
CA GLU A 66 -21.52 -11.65 -13.83
C GLU A 66 -20.11 -11.21 -13.41
N GLN A 67 -19.14 -11.20 -14.33
CA GLN A 67 -17.78 -10.73 -14.12
C GLN A 67 -17.72 -9.25 -13.73
N GLU A 68 -18.52 -8.39 -14.35
CA GLU A 68 -18.63 -6.97 -13.97
C GLU A 68 -19.19 -6.81 -12.56
N THR A 69 -20.18 -7.62 -12.18
CA THR A 69 -20.76 -7.60 -10.82
C THR A 69 -19.73 -8.02 -9.78
N GLU A 70 -19.00 -9.11 -10.00
CA GLU A 70 -17.93 -9.56 -9.11
C GLU A 70 -16.81 -8.52 -9.02
N ALA A 71 -16.42 -7.89 -10.15
CA ALA A 71 -15.44 -6.82 -10.15
C ALA A 71 -15.85 -5.63 -9.28
N ARG A 72 -17.13 -5.28 -9.26
CA ARG A 72 -17.66 -4.22 -8.39
C ARG A 72 -17.58 -4.58 -6.90
N ILE A 73 -17.71 -5.84 -6.55
CA ILE A 73 -17.50 -6.31 -5.17
C ILE A 73 -16.02 -6.15 -4.80
N VAL A 74 -15.10 -6.55 -5.68
CA VAL A 74 -13.66 -6.37 -5.49
C VAL A 74 -13.28 -4.87 -5.41
N ALA A 75 -14.00 -3.99 -6.12
CA ALA A 75 -13.79 -2.54 -6.05
C ALA A 75 -14.15 -1.91 -4.70
N SER A 76 -14.89 -2.63 -3.83
CA SER A 76 -15.14 -2.18 -2.46
C SER A 76 -13.96 -2.43 -1.50
N LEU A 77 -12.99 -3.25 -1.93
CA LEU A 77 -11.80 -3.54 -1.13
C LEU A 77 -10.84 -2.36 -1.17
N ASN A 78 -10.44 -1.89 0.00
CA ASN A 78 -9.48 -0.82 0.12
C ASN A 78 -8.49 -1.13 1.24
N HIS A 79 -7.23 -1.32 0.89
CA HIS A 79 -6.14 -1.56 1.82
C HIS A 79 -4.85 -1.00 1.25
N TYR A 80 -3.99 -0.40 2.09
CA TYR A 80 -2.77 0.27 1.65
C TYR A 80 -1.81 -0.65 0.87
N ALA A 81 -1.79 -1.95 1.19
CA ALA A 81 -0.97 -2.97 0.53
C ALA A 81 -1.68 -3.66 -0.66
N LEU A 82 -2.87 -3.20 -1.06
CA LEU A 82 -3.57 -3.65 -2.26
C LEU A 82 -3.70 -2.50 -3.25
N THR A 83 -3.66 -2.83 -4.53
CA THR A 83 -3.96 -1.84 -5.58
C THR A 83 -5.46 -1.58 -5.59
N THR A 84 -5.89 -0.33 -5.41
CA THR A 84 -7.30 0.03 -5.38
C THR A 84 -7.93 -0.14 -6.77
N LEU A 85 -9.02 -0.89 -6.86
CA LEU A 85 -9.86 -0.96 -8.06
C LEU A 85 -10.92 0.16 -7.98
N PHE A 86 -10.95 1.05 -8.97
CA PHE A 86 -11.87 2.19 -8.99
C PHE A 86 -13.16 1.91 -9.75
N ASP A 87 -13.09 1.10 -10.81
CA ASP A 87 -14.22 0.84 -11.70
C ASP A 87 -13.98 -0.43 -12.52
N ALA A 88 -15.05 -0.99 -13.04
CA ALA A 88 -15.04 -2.09 -14.00
C ALA A 88 -16.13 -1.85 -15.04
N GLY A 89 -15.84 -2.16 -16.29
CA GLY A 89 -16.80 -1.98 -17.37
C GLY A 89 -16.57 -2.90 -18.55
N VAL A 90 -17.56 -2.92 -19.40
CA VAL A 90 -17.54 -3.66 -20.67
C VAL A 90 -17.60 -2.67 -21.82
N GLU A 91 -16.59 -2.67 -22.67
CA GLU A 91 -16.58 -1.88 -23.90
C GLU A 91 -17.30 -2.65 -25.01
N ALA A 92 -18.34 -2.05 -25.53
CA ALA A 92 -19.21 -2.64 -26.57
C ALA A 92 -19.00 -2.01 -27.96
N GLY A 93 -17.81 -1.53 -28.27
CA GLY A 93 -17.49 -0.95 -29.57
C GLY A 93 -17.80 -1.89 -30.76
N ASP A 94 -17.74 -3.21 -30.53
CA ASP A 94 -18.35 -4.25 -31.37
C ASP A 94 -19.34 -5.05 -30.50
N PRO A 95 -20.67 -4.85 -30.68
CA PRO A 95 -21.68 -5.54 -29.88
C PRO A 95 -21.60 -7.09 -29.93
N ALA A 96 -20.98 -7.64 -30.96
CA ALA A 96 -20.75 -9.08 -31.10
C ALA A 96 -19.49 -9.57 -30.37
N ARG A 97 -18.66 -8.65 -29.87
CA ARG A 97 -17.37 -8.95 -29.22
C ARG A 97 -17.05 -7.96 -28.08
N PRO A 98 -17.87 -7.90 -27.03
CA PRO A 98 -17.64 -7.01 -25.92
C PRO A 98 -16.34 -7.37 -25.18
N GLN A 99 -15.66 -6.35 -24.64
CA GLN A 99 -14.35 -6.47 -24.00
C GLN A 99 -14.39 -5.93 -22.58
N LEU A 100 -14.03 -6.76 -21.61
CA LEU A 100 -13.95 -6.37 -20.21
C LEU A 100 -12.72 -5.48 -19.99
N PHE A 101 -12.88 -4.43 -19.18
CA PHE A 101 -11.76 -3.64 -18.66
C PHE A 101 -11.94 -3.35 -17.17
N LEU A 102 -10.81 -3.15 -16.47
CA LEU A 102 -10.76 -2.76 -15.07
C LEU A 102 -9.97 -1.47 -14.94
N VAL A 103 -10.47 -0.54 -14.13
CA VAL A 103 -9.83 0.74 -13.85
C VAL A 103 -9.29 0.72 -12.43
N MET A 104 -8.00 0.92 -12.27
CA MET A 104 -7.32 0.78 -10.99
C MET A 104 -6.38 1.96 -10.71
N GLU A 105 -5.95 2.04 -9.47
CA GLU A 105 -4.91 2.95 -9.00
C GLU A 105 -3.67 2.85 -9.90
N ARG A 106 -3.16 4.00 -10.33
CA ARG A 106 -1.88 4.06 -11.02
C ARG A 106 -0.75 4.17 -10.03
N VAL A 107 -0.21 3.03 -9.62
CA VAL A 107 0.96 2.98 -8.75
C VAL A 107 2.19 3.46 -9.51
N ARG A 108 2.89 4.45 -8.96
CA ARG A 108 4.17 4.92 -9.51
C ARG A 108 5.30 4.11 -8.90
N GLY A 109 6.08 3.41 -9.71
CA GLY A 109 7.19 2.57 -9.27
C GLY A 109 7.41 1.39 -10.20
N ALA A 110 8.25 0.44 -9.78
CA ALA A 110 8.55 -0.80 -10.51
C ALA A 110 7.83 -1.98 -9.84
N ASP A 111 7.63 -3.07 -10.58
CA ASP A 111 7.27 -4.33 -9.95
C ASP A 111 8.49 -5.00 -9.28
N LEU A 112 8.24 -5.89 -8.32
CA LEU A 112 9.30 -6.58 -7.57
C LEU A 112 10.17 -7.45 -8.50
N ARG A 113 9.60 -8.04 -9.55
CA ARG A 113 10.36 -8.83 -10.52
C ARG A 113 11.44 -7.98 -11.21
N SER A 114 11.07 -6.76 -11.63
CA SER A 114 12.02 -5.81 -12.21
C SER A 114 13.07 -5.38 -11.19
N ALA A 115 12.70 -5.14 -9.93
CA ALA A 115 13.65 -4.80 -8.88
C ALA A 115 14.67 -5.92 -8.62
N LEU A 116 14.23 -7.17 -8.63
CA LEU A 116 15.10 -8.35 -8.42
C LEU A 116 16.10 -8.59 -9.56
N THR A 117 15.92 -7.97 -10.72
CA THR A 117 16.96 -8.02 -11.79
C THR A 117 18.26 -7.32 -11.39
N ALA A 118 18.20 -6.38 -10.44
CA ALA A 118 19.38 -5.69 -9.89
C ALA A 118 20.12 -6.51 -8.82
N GLY A 119 19.52 -7.59 -8.33
CA GLY A 119 20.06 -8.48 -7.30
C GLY A 119 19.07 -8.74 -6.16
N PRO A 120 19.49 -9.52 -5.14
CA PRO A 120 18.67 -9.78 -3.97
C PRO A 120 18.45 -8.54 -3.12
N LEU A 121 17.36 -8.53 -2.38
CA LEU A 121 17.04 -7.44 -1.44
C LEU A 121 17.76 -7.66 -0.10
N GLY A 122 18.05 -6.56 0.58
CA GLY A 122 18.47 -6.62 1.98
C GLY A 122 17.35 -7.15 2.89
N LEU A 123 17.73 -7.70 4.05
CA LEU A 123 16.80 -8.30 5.01
C LEU A 123 15.69 -7.33 5.41
N GLU A 124 16.03 -6.09 5.74
CA GLU A 124 15.08 -5.04 6.11
C GLU A 124 14.03 -4.81 5.02
N GLN A 125 14.46 -4.68 3.75
CA GLN A 125 13.54 -4.47 2.63
C GLN A 125 12.64 -5.69 2.39
N ALA A 126 13.21 -6.89 2.42
CA ALA A 126 12.44 -8.13 2.20
C ALA A 126 11.40 -8.35 3.30
N CYS A 127 11.78 -8.18 4.58
CA CYS A 127 10.84 -8.28 5.71
C CYS A 127 9.74 -7.22 5.63
N ALA A 128 10.10 -6.02 5.24
CA ALA A 128 9.17 -4.91 5.12
C ALA A 128 8.15 -5.10 3.99
N ILE A 129 8.60 -5.55 2.82
CA ILE A 129 7.71 -5.92 1.70
C ILE A 129 6.81 -7.09 2.11
N GLY A 130 7.39 -8.13 2.71
CA GLY A 130 6.65 -9.29 3.19
C GLY A 130 5.57 -8.94 4.20
N HIS A 131 5.88 -8.03 5.13
CA HIS A 131 4.92 -7.53 6.12
C HIS A 131 3.74 -6.80 5.46
N ASP A 132 4.00 -5.85 4.55
CA ASP A 132 2.94 -5.14 3.83
C ASP A 132 2.04 -6.12 3.08
N LEU A 133 2.62 -7.08 2.37
CA LEU A 133 1.87 -8.09 1.60
C LEU A 133 1.07 -9.05 2.49
N ALA A 134 1.63 -9.45 3.63
CA ALA A 134 0.95 -10.31 4.59
C ALA A 134 -0.28 -9.61 5.19
N GLU A 135 -0.20 -8.32 5.54
CA GLU A 135 -1.35 -7.53 5.97
C GLU A 135 -2.39 -7.39 4.85
N GLY A 136 -1.96 -7.18 3.60
CA GLY A 136 -2.84 -7.16 2.44
C GLY A 136 -3.59 -8.49 2.23
N LEU A 137 -2.90 -9.62 2.38
CA LEU A 137 -3.51 -10.94 2.29
C LEU A 137 -4.46 -11.22 3.45
N GLU A 138 -4.13 -10.83 4.69
CA GLU A 138 -5.03 -10.97 5.84
C GLU A 138 -6.34 -10.22 5.60
N TYR A 139 -6.25 -8.98 5.13
CA TYR A 139 -7.42 -8.17 4.78
C TYR A 139 -8.25 -8.82 3.66
N LEU A 140 -7.59 -9.29 2.59
CA LEU A 140 -8.24 -9.94 1.45
C LEU A 140 -8.97 -11.21 1.86
N HIS A 141 -8.32 -12.07 2.66
CA HIS A 141 -8.90 -13.31 3.18
C HIS A 141 -10.04 -13.06 4.15
N GLY A 142 -9.93 -12.04 5.01
CA GLY A 142 -10.99 -11.60 5.91
C GLY A 142 -12.24 -11.11 5.16
N ALA A 143 -12.10 -10.60 3.95
CA ALA A 143 -13.18 -10.23 3.05
C ALA A 143 -13.73 -11.41 2.22
N GLY A 144 -13.20 -12.63 2.41
CA GLY A 144 -13.63 -13.85 1.70
C GLY A 144 -13.00 -14.07 0.33
N PHE A 145 -11.95 -13.33 -0.01
CA PHE A 145 -11.26 -13.44 -1.30
C PHE A 145 -9.89 -14.10 -1.16
N LEU A 146 -9.45 -14.79 -2.21
CA LEU A 146 -8.11 -15.34 -2.35
C LEU A 146 -7.39 -14.66 -3.52
N HIS A 147 -6.08 -14.46 -3.38
CA HIS A 147 -5.29 -13.88 -4.46
C HIS A 147 -4.99 -14.89 -5.57
N ARG A 148 -4.53 -16.09 -5.21
CA ARG A 148 -4.22 -17.24 -6.08
C ARG A 148 -3.06 -17.07 -7.07
N ASP A 149 -2.49 -15.87 -7.20
CA ASP A 149 -1.40 -15.56 -8.14
C ASP A 149 -0.37 -14.60 -7.51
N VAL A 150 0.04 -14.87 -6.25
CA VAL A 150 1.09 -14.10 -5.56
C VAL A 150 2.45 -14.43 -6.19
N LYS A 151 3.06 -13.42 -6.84
CA LYS A 151 4.37 -13.53 -7.52
C LYS A 151 5.01 -12.15 -7.68
N PRO A 152 6.33 -12.05 -7.90
CA PRO A 152 7.02 -10.76 -7.99
C PRO A 152 6.47 -9.80 -9.06
N ALA A 153 5.93 -10.32 -10.17
CA ALA A 153 5.33 -9.49 -11.22
C ALA A 153 4.01 -8.81 -10.79
N ASN A 154 3.31 -9.36 -9.78
CA ASN A 154 2.06 -8.83 -9.23
C ASN A 154 2.29 -8.03 -7.95
N ILE A 155 3.53 -7.69 -7.62
CA ILE A 155 3.90 -6.89 -6.46
C ILE A 155 4.52 -5.59 -6.96
N LEU A 156 3.80 -4.48 -6.77
CA LEU A 156 4.25 -3.16 -7.16
C LEU A 156 4.95 -2.49 -5.98
N LEU A 157 6.13 -1.96 -6.21
CA LEU A 157 6.89 -1.17 -5.24
C LEU A 157 6.59 0.30 -5.51
N ALA A 158 5.64 0.85 -4.77
CA ALA A 158 5.27 2.24 -4.90
C ALA A 158 6.47 3.13 -4.54
N ALA A 159 6.90 3.95 -5.50
CA ALA A 159 7.92 4.96 -5.24
C ALA A 159 7.29 6.03 -4.34
N VAL A 160 7.81 6.17 -3.15
CA VAL A 160 7.60 7.30 -2.26
C VAL A 160 8.80 8.23 -2.44
N ASP A 161 8.69 9.51 -2.05
CA ASP A 161 9.73 10.52 -2.26
C ASP A 161 11.13 10.07 -1.83
N VAL A 162 12.14 10.72 -2.38
CA VAL A 162 13.57 10.37 -2.20
C VAL A 162 13.91 10.17 -0.72
N GLY A 163 14.38 8.96 -0.39
CA GLY A 163 14.80 8.60 0.97
C GLY A 163 13.79 7.77 1.76
N THR A 164 12.59 7.50 1.21
CA THR A 164 11.57 6.68 1.85
C THR A 164 11.62 5.23 1.36
N ARG A 165 11.23 4.30 2.23
CA ARG A 165 11.10 2.89 1.89
C ARG A 165 9.94 2.69 0.89
N PRO A 166 10.15 2.00 -0.25
CA PRO A 166 9.05 1.69 -1.16
C PRO A 166 8.02 0.81 -0.46
N ARG A 167 6.74 1.16 -0.59
CA ARG A 167 5.62 0.34 -0.10
C ARG A 167 5.29 -0.75 -1.10
N ALA A 168 5.03 -1.94 -0.61
CA ALA A 168 4.58 -3.02 -1.46
C ALA A 168 3.06 -3.01 -1.59
N LYS A 169 2.57 -3.07 -2.84
CA LYS A 169 1.15 -3.22 -3.16
C LYS A 169 0.95 -4.48 -4.01
N LEU A 170 0.03 -5.32 -3.58
CA LEU A 170 -0.38 -6.49 -4.33
C LEU A 170 -1.43 -6.08 -5.37
N THR A 171 -1.20 -6.49 -6.63
CA THR A 171 -2.12 -6.22 -7.75
C THR A 171 -2.66 -7.51 -8.33
N ASP A 172 -3.72 -7.41 -9.13
CA ASP A 172 -4.31 -8.55 -9.84
C ASP A 172 -5.00 -9.60 -8.95
N PHE A 173 -5.40 -9.24 -7.72
CA PHE A 173 -6.14 -10.11 -6.80
C PHE A 173 -7.61 -10.31 -7.26
N GLY A 174 -8.13 -11.52 -7.03
CA GLY A 174 -9.53 -11.87 -7.33
C GLY A 174 -9.91 -11.95 -8.81
N ILE A 175 -9.07 -11.44 -9.74
CA ILE A 175 -9.37 -11.35 -11.17
C ILE A 175 -9.44 -12.75 -11.81
N ALA A 176 -8.71 -13.74 -11.29
CA ALA A 176 -8.78 -15.11 -11.79
C ALA A 176 -10.17 -15.76 -11.56
N ALA A 177 -10.91 -15.32 -10.53
CA ALA A 177 -12.29 -15.72 -10.32
C ALA A 177 -13.25 -14.99 -11.27
N LEU A 178 -12.96 -13.70 -11.58
CA LEU A 178 -13.73 -12.86 -12.48
C LEU A 178 -13.71 -13.33 -13.95
N VAL A 179 -12.57 -13.84 -14.41
CA VAL A 179 -12.40 -14.27 -15.83
C VAL A 179 -12.93 -15.68 -16.09
N GLY A 180 -13.72 -16.22 -15.17
CA GLY A 180 -14.27 -17.58 -15.26
C GLY A 180 -13.32 -18.63 -14.70
N ARG A 181 -13.87 -19.69 -14.18
CA ARG A 181 -13.14 -20.87 -13.69
C ARG A 181 -12.03 -21.21 -14.66
N VAL A 182 -10.79 -20.92 -14.27
CA VAL A 182 -9.61 -21.28 -15.05
C VAL A 182 -9.72 -22.76 -15.34
N GLN A 183 -10.01 -23.10 -16.60
CA GLN A 183 -9.85 -24.46 -17.05
C GLN A 183 -8.41 -24.87 -16.75
N ARG A 184 -8.23 -26.06 -16.23
CA ARG A 184 -7.00 -26.68 -15.72
C ARG A 184 -5.80 -26.70 -16.70
N GLU A 185 -5.85 -25.98 -17.82
CA GLU A 185 -5.03 -26.29 -18.99
C GLU A 185 -3.91 -25.30 -19.35
N GLU A 186 -3.73 -24.17 -18.64
CA GLU A 186 -2.60 -23.30 -19.00
C GLU A 186 -1.81 -22.81 -17.79
N PHE A 187 -0.83 -23.60 -17.39
CA PHE A 187 0.31 -23.10 -16.61
C PHE A 187 1.13 -22.16 -17.51
N VAL A 188 0.82 -20.85 -17.43
CA VAL A 188 1.60 -19.84 -18.16
C VAL A 188 3.02 -19.80 -17.58
N THR A 189 4.02 -19.89 -18.44
CA THR A 189 5.44 -19.75 -18.12
C THR A 189 5.66 -18.54 -17.18
N GLY A 190 6.23 -18.78 -15.99
CA GLY A 190 6.50 -17.77 -14.96
C GLY A 190 5.52 -17.76 -13.77
N THR A 191 4.30 -18.26 -13.89
CA THR A 191 3.37 -18.44 -12.76
C THR A 191 3.63 -19.75 -12.02
N ALA A 192 4.04 -20.80 -12.73
CA ALA A 192 4.30 -22.12 -12.17
C ALA A 192 5.34 -22.12 -11.03
N ALA A 193 6.28 -21.19 -11.04
CA ALA A 193 7.33 -21.07 -10.03
C ALA A 193 6.82 -20.76 -8.61
N TYR A 194 5.62 -20.20 -8.45
CA TYR A 194 5.07 -19.74 -7.17
C TYR A 194 3.81 -20.51 -6.73
N LEU A 195 3.32 -21.46 -7.51
CA LEU A 195 2.16 -22.27 -7.15
C LEU A 195 2.40 -23.05 -5.86
N SER A 196 1.38 -23.23 -5.05
CA SER A 196 1.44 -24.11 -3.88
C SER A 196 1.33 -25.59 -4.27
N PRO A 197 1.79 -26.54 -3.43
CA PRO A 197 1.68 -27.98 -3.69
C PRO A 197 0.23 -28.41 -4.00
N GLU A 198 -0.76 -27.89 -3.27
CA GLU A 198 -2.17 -28.21 -3.49
C GLU A 198 -2.69 -27.68 -4.83
N GLN A 199 -2.20 -26.53 -5.30
CA GLN A 199 -2.56 -26.03 -6.62
C GLN A 199 -1.98 -26.90 -7.74
N VAL A 200 -0.75 -27.38 -7.57
CA VAL A 200 -0.12 -28.32 -8.54
C VAL A 200 -0.83 -29.66 -8.55
N ASP A 201 -1.25 -30.18 -7.38
CA ASP A 201 -2.04 -31.39 -7.26
C ASP A 201 -3.50 -31.25 -7.76
N GLY A 202 -3.91 -30.02 -8.12
CA GLY A 202 -5.29 -29.72 -8.55
C GLY A 202 -6.31 -29.83 -7.42
N ARG A 203 -5.86 -29.72 -6.17
CA ARG A 203 -6.71 -29.57 -4.98
C ARG A 203 -7.16 -28.13 -4.83
N ASP A 204 -8.17 -27.88 -4.03
CA ASP A 204 -8.71 -26.54 -3.79
C ASP A 204 -7.65 -25.66 -3.10
N ALA A 205 -7.38 -24.51 -3.72
CA ALA A 205 -6.55 -23.47 -3.14
C ALA A 205 -7.31 -22.74 -2.02
N GLY A 206 -6.62 -22.47 -0.91
CA GLY A 206 -7.13 -21.72 0.22
C GLY A 206 -6.19 -20.58 0.63
N PRO A 207 -6.47 -19.88 1.75
CA PRO A 207 -5.61 -18.83 2.29
C PRO A 207 -4.14 -19.26 2.46
N ALA A 208 -3.93 -20.51 2.88
CA ALA A 208 -2.60 -21.10 3.04
C ALA A 208 -1.82 -21.21 1.71
N SER A 209 -2.50 -21.24 0.56
CA SER A 209 -1.83 -21.25 -0.76
C SER A 209 -1.17 -19.90 -1.06
N ASP A 210 -1.83 -18.79 -0.73
CA ASP A 210 -1.26 -17.44 -0.91
C ASP A 210 -0.07 -17.22 0.04
N VAL A 211 -0.13 -17.76 1.27
CA VAL A 211 0.99 -17.73 2.23
C VAL A 211 2.20 -18.50 1.69
N TYR A 212 1.98 -19.67 1.09
CA TYR A 212 3.06 -20.44 0.47
C TYR A 212 3.73 -19.64 -0.66
N SER A 213 2.92 -19.07 -1.56
CA SER A 213 3.41 -18.25 -2.67
C SER A 213 4.18 -17.03 -2.18
N LEU A 214 3.69 -16.33 -1.13
CA LEU A 214 4.41 -15.23 -0.48
C LEU A 214 5.75 -15.72 0.12
N GLY A 215 5.78 -16.90 0.73
CA GLY A 215 7.02 -17.52 1.23
C GLY A 215 8.06 -17.71 0.13
N LEU A 216 7.65 -18.20 -1.05
CA LEU A 216 8.56 -18.36 -2.20
C LEU A 216 9.04 -17.02 -2.75
N VAL A 217 8.17 -16.00 -2.77
CA VAL A 217 8.55 -14.62 -3.15
C VAL A 217 9.63 -14.09 -2.21
N LEU A 218 9.49 -14.27 -0.91
CA LEU A 218 10.48 -13.81 0.08
C LEU A 218 11.80 -14.59 -0.04
N VAL A 219 11.75 -15.91 -0.28
CA VAL A 219 12.95 -16.72 -0.55
C VAL A 219 13.70 -16.17 -1.77
N GLU A 220 13.00 -15.87 -2.86
CA GLU A 220 13.62 -15.28 -4.05
C GLU A 220 14.12 -13.87 -3.77
N ALA A 221 13.36 -13.03 -3.07
CA ALA A 221 13.78 -11.69 -2.73
C ALA A 221 15.10 -11.66 -1.92
N LEU A 222 15.27 -12.60 -1.00
CA LEU A 222 16.46 -12.70 -0.15
C LEU A 222 17.65 -13.42 -0.82
N SER A 223 17.37 -14.41 -1.67
CA SER A 223 18.43 -15.22 -2.32
C SER A 223 18.82 -14.70 -3.70
N GLY A 224 17.99 -13.90 -4.35
CA GLY A 224 18.11 -13.53 -5.77
C GLY A 224 17.85 -14.70 -6.74
N ARG A 225 17.27 -15.81 -6.26
CA ARG A 225 17.06 -17.02 -7.05
C ARG A 225 15.65 -17.57 -6.86
N VAL A 226 15.01 -17.95 -7.95
CA VAL A 226 13.74 -18.68 -7.91
C VAL A 226 13.93 -19.99 -7.12
N ALA A 227 13.05 -20.26 -6.15
CA ALA A 227 13.16 -21.40 -5.24
C ALA A 227 13.11 -22.77 -5.95
N PHE A 228 12.31 -22.85 -7.02
CA PHE A 228 12.19 -24.04 -7.86
C PHE A 228 12.48 -23.65 -9.32
N PRO A 229 13.77 -23.60 -9.73
CA PRO A 229 14.13 -23.26 -11.10
C PRO A 229 13.85 -24.43 -12.04
N GLY A 230 13.63 -24.12 -13.33
CA GLY A 230 13.40 -25.10 -14.39
C GLY A 230 12.31 -24.68 -15.36
N ASP A 231 11.91 -25.58 -16.23
CA ASP A 231 10.71 -25.41 -17.05
C ASP A 231 9.44 -25.49 -16.19
N VAL A 232 8.29 -25.27 -16.82
CA VAL A 232 6.99 -25.19 -16.14
C VAL A 232 6.70 -26.48 -15.33
N GLU A 233 6.91 -27.65 -15.92
CA GLU A 233 6.64 -28.94 -15.30
C GLU A 233 7.64 -29.24 -14.17
N THR A 234 8.92 -29.14 -14.44
CA THR A 234 9.99 -29.36 -13.44
C THR A 234 9.80 -28.42 -12.25
N SER A 235 9.57 -27.15 -12.48
CA SER A 235 9.34 -26.15 -11.43
C SER A 235 8.07 -26.45 -10.64
N ALA A 236 6.96 -26.80 -11.30
CA ALA A 236 5.70 -27.12 -10.64
C ALA A 236 5.80 -28.38 -9.76
N PHE A 237 6.36 -29.48 -10.28
CA PHE A 237 6.37 -30.75 -9.55
C PHE A 237 7.44 -30.84 -8.46
N ALA A 238 8.55 -30.10 -8.58
CA ALA A 238 9.64 -30.14 -7.59
C ALA A 238 9.16 -29.91 -6.14
N ARG A 239 8.15 -29.05 -5.94
CA ARG A 239 7.59 -28.72 -4.61
C ARG A 239 6.75 -29.83 -3.99
N LEU A 240 6.35 -30.83 -4.77
CA LEU A 240 5.67 -32.02 -4.25
C LEU A 240 6.67 -32.96 -3.55
N ASP A 241 7.93 -32.95 -4.02
CA ASP A 241 8.97 -33.89 -3.57
C ASP A 241 9.92 -33.28 -2.53
N ARG A 242 10.24 -31.97 -2.63
CA ARG A 242 11.20 -31.29 -1.74
C ARG A 242 10.72 -29.93 -1.30
N ASP A 243 11.25 -29.48 -0.15
CA ASP A 243 11.09 -28.12 0.32
C ASP A 243 12.04 -27.17 -0.45
N PRO A 244 11.78 -25.85 -0.49
CA PRO A 244 12.69 -24.88 -1.12
C PRO A 244 14.01 -24.77 -0.33
N ASP A 245 15.11 -24.52 -1.04
CA ASP A 245 16.38 -24.20 -0.43
C ASP A 245 16.34 -22.76 0.13
N LEU A 246 16.48 -22.64 1.45
CA LEU A 246 16.49 -21.34 2.12
C LEU A 246 17.94 -20.80 2.21
N PRO A 247 18.16 -19.46 2.12
CA PRO A 247 19.46 -18.86 2.39
C PRO A 247 19.96 -19.25 3.79
N THR A 248 21.26 -19.55 3.90
CA THR A 248 21.86 -20.08 5.14
C THR A 248 22.28 -18.99 6.13
N ASP A 249 22.35 -17.75 5.70
CA ASP A 249 22.78 -16.56 6.44
C ASP A 249 21.64 -15.75 7.04
N LEU A 250 20.44 -16.32 7.05
CA LEU A 250 19.25 -15.68 7.64
C LEU A 250 19.26 -15.82 9.17
N PRO A 251 18.67 -14.82 9.90
CA PRO A 251 18.34 -15.00 11.31
C PRO A 251 17.45 -16.22 11.55
N ASP A 252 17.65 -16.89 12.70
CA ASP A 252 16.93 -18.13 13.02
C ASP A 252 15.39 -17.96 12.97
N GLY A 253 14.87 -16.82 13.46
CA GLY A 253 13.45 -16.50 13.45
C GLY A 253 12.90 -16.42 12.02
N LEU A 254 13.57 -15.67 11.15
CA LEU A 254 13.17 -15.53 9.74
C LEU A 254 13.29 -16.87 8.99
N HIS A 255 14.37 -17.62 9.23
CA HIS A 255 14.56 -18.95 8.64
C HIS A 255 13.41 -19.90 9.05
N ALA A 256 13.03 -19.91 10.33
CA ALA A 256 11.92 -20.72 10.84
C ALA A 256 10.58 -20.28 10.25
N LEU A 257 10.35 -18.95 10.10
CA LEU A 257 9.16 -18.41 9.47
C LEU A 257 9.05 -18.85 8.02
N LEU A 258 10.08 -18.65 7.21
CA LEU A 258 10.07 -19.02 5.79
C LEU A 258 9.85 -20.54 5.61
N ARG A 259 10.46 -21.35 6.45
CA ARG A 259 10.23 -22.82 6.47
C ARG A 259 8.78 -23.16 6.77
N SER A 260 8.14 -22.47 7.72
CA SER A 260 6.72 -22.71 8.04
C SER A 260 5.79 -22.24 6.92
N MET A 261 6.04 -21.07 6.34
CA MET A 261 5.26 -20.55 5.21
C MET A 261 5.31 -21.49 3.99
N THR A 262 6.46 -22.08 3.74
CA THR A 262 6.70 -22.98 2.58
C THR A 262 6.51 -24.47 2.91
N ALA A 263 5.87 -24.79 4.04
CA ALA A 263 5.55 -26.19 4.39
C ALA A 263 4.63 -26.81 3.34
N ARG A 264 4.89 -28.08 2.97
CA ARG A 264 4.05 -28.80 1.98
C ARG A 264 2.62 -29.01 2.47
N ASP A 265 2.45 -29.29 3.76
CA ASP A 265 1.13 -29.39 4.39
C ASP A 265 0.55 -27.98 4.67
N PRO A 266 -0.57 -27.60 4.03
CA PRO A 266 -1.20 -26.29 4.24
C PRO A 266 -1.57 -26.01 5.70
N ALA A 267 -1.93 -27.05 6.48
CA ALA A 267 -2.31 -26.92 7.88
C ALA A 267 -1.14 -26.53 8.81
N ARG A 268 0.10 -26.66 8.34
CA ARG A 268 1.30 -26.29 9.08
C ARG A 268 1.77 -24.87 8.78
N ARG A 269 1.14 -24.18 7.84
CA ARG A 269 1.47 -22.81 7.47
C ARG A 269 0.77 -21.82 8.43
N PRO A 270 1.48 -20.74 8.84
CA PRO A 270 0.85 -19.68 9.63
C PRO A 270 -0.22 -18.95 8.82
N GLY A 271 -1.15 -18.28 9.50
CA GLY A 271 -2.05 -17.31 8.86
C GLY A 271 -1.28 -16.04 8.43
N PRO A 272 -1.81 -15.26 7.46
CA PRO A 272 -1.13 -14.06 6.99
C PRO A 272 -0.90 -13.04 8.11
N GLY A 273 -1.84 -12.87 9.04
CA GLY A 273 -1.69 -11.99 10.20
C GLY A 273 -0.52 -12.40 11.12
N GLU A 274 -0.32 -13.72 11.35
CA GLU A 274 0.85 -14.21 12.08
C GLU A 274 2.15 -13.95 11.31
N VAL A 275 2.14 -14.12 9.98
CA VAL A 275 3.30 -13.78 9.13
C VAL A 275 3.66 -12.32 9.26
N ALA A 276 2.68 -11.41 9.22
CA ALA A 276 2.90 -9.98 9.37
C ALA A 276 3.56 -9.64 10.72
N VAL A 277 3.02 -10.18 11.82
CA VAL A 277 3.59 -9.98 13.17
C VAL A 277 5.04 -10.45 13.23
N ARG A 278 5.33 -11.66 12.78
CA ARG A 278 6.69 -12.23 12.84
C ARG A 278 7.68 -11.47 11.97
N LEU A 279 7.29 -11.01 10.78
CA LEU A 279 8.13 -10.15 9.96
C LEU A 279 8.39 -8.78 10.60
N GLN A 280 7.42 -8.23 11.33
CA GLN A 280 7.61 -7.01 12.11
C GLN A 280 8.59 -7.22 13.27
N GLU A 281 8.52 -8.36 13.96
CA GLU A 281 9.49 -8.74 15.00
C GLU A 281 10.92 -8.84 14.43
N GLU A 282 11.09 -9.46 13.26
CA GLU A 282 12.38 -9.54 12.57
C GLU A 282 12.94 -8.17 12.18
N LEU A 283 12.07 -7.21 11.81
CA LEU A 283 12.48 -5.82 11.54
C LEU A 283 13.00 -5.13 12.81
N VAL A 284 12.32 -5.32 13.94
CA VAL A 284 12.78 -4.80 15.24
C VAL A 284 14.10 -5.44 15.64
N ASP A 285 14.23 -6.75 15.52
CA ASP A 285 15.45 -7.48 15.84
C ASP A 285 16.63 -7.08 14.94
N ASP A 286 16.39 -6.84 13.65
CA ASP A 286 17.41 -6.34 12.74
C ASP A 286 17.88 -4.92 13.14
N LEU A 287 16.95 -4.05 13.50
CA LEU A 287 17.27 -2.71 13.99
C LEU A 287 18.11 -2.76 15.27
N VAL A 288 17.75 -3.66 16.19
CA VAL A 288 18.50 -3.89 17.45
C VAL A 288 19.89 -4.45 17.17
N ARG A 289 20.03 -5.40 16.23
CA ARG A 289 21.36 -5.92 15.82
C ARG A 289 22.28 -4.83 15.28
N ARG A 290 21.71 -3.87 14.55
CA ARG A 290 22.47 -2.76 13.92
C ARG A 290 22.78 -1.61 14.86
N ARG A 291 21.88 -1.26 15.77
CA ARG A 291 21.95 -0.04 16.60
C ARG A 291 22.16 -0.28 18.10
N GLY A 292 22.04 -1.53 18.57
CA GLY A 292 22.15 -1.90 19.98
C GLY A 292 20.80 -2.15 20.66
N PRO A 293 20.82 -2.83 21.82
CA PRO A 293 19.60 -3.24 22.52
C PRO A 293 18.78 -2.07 23.12
N GLU A 294 19.40 -0.91 23.30
CA GLU A 294 18.76 0.29 23.85
C GLU A 294 17.66 0.87 22.97
N VAL A 295 17.65 0.56 21.67
CA VAL A 295 16.59 1.03 20.75
C VAL A 295 15.35 0.14 20.74
N ARG A 296 15.40 -1.05 21.35
CA ARG A 296 14.28 -2.01 21.34
C ARG A 296 12.97 -1.44 21.86
N PRO A 297 12.91 -0.77 23.05
CA PRO A 297 11.65 -0.24 23.56
C PRO A 297 10.99 0.76 22.60
N GLN A 298 11.78 1.63 21.96
CA GLN A 298 11.29 2.61 21.00
C GLN A 298 10.81 1.92 19.72
N ALA A 299 11.55 0.92 19.23
CA ALA A 299 11.20 0.17 18.04
C ALA A 299 9.90 -0.64 18.23
N GLU A 300 9.73 -1.28 19.38
CA GLU A 300 8.50 -2.01 19.73
C GLU A 300 7.31 -1.06 19.90
N ALA A 301 7.49 0.07 20.61
CA ALA A 301 6.44 1.09 20.74
C ALA A 301 6.02 1.66 19.38
N GLU A 302 6.98 1.90 18.50
CA GLU A 302 6.70 2.37 17.13
C GLU A 302 5.97 1.31 16.29
N ALA A 303 6.33 0.03 16.40
CA ALA A 303 5.64 -1.06 15.74
C ALA A 303 4.16 -1.14 16.17
N VAL A 304 3.89 -1.02 17.47
CA VAL A 304 2.53 -1.00 18.02
C VAL A 304 1.75 0.23 17.56
N ARG A 305 2.39 1.41 17.55
CA ARG A 305 1.79 2.65 17.06
C ARG A 305 1.39 2.55 15.57
N LEU A 306 2.27 2.01 14.74
CA LEU A 306 2.01 1.80 13.32
C LEU A 306 0.89 0.78 13.09
N ALA A 307 0.85 -0.31 13.87
CA ALA A 307 -0.25 -1.26 13.84
C ALA A 307 -1.59 -0.59 14.22
N ALA A 308 -1.58 0.31 15.23
CA ALA A 308 -2.74 1.10 15.57
C ALA A 308 -3.19 2.02 14.42
N LEU A 309 -2.25 2.73 13.78
CA LEU A 309 -2.53 3.60 12.63
C LEU A 309 -3.18 2.82 11.47
N ARG A 310 -2.66 1.65 11.14
CA ARG A 310 -3.17 0.82 10.03
C ARG A 310 -4.63 0.42 10.19
N ARG A 311 -5.13 0.25 11.42
CA ARG A 311 -6.54 -0.06 11.68
C ARG A 311 -7.51 0.96 11.08
N TYR A 312 -7.11 2.24 10.99
CA TYR A 312 -7.95 3.33 10.48
C TYR A 312 -7.94 3.43 8.95
N ASP A 313 -6.95 2.83 8.27
CA ASP A 313 -6.79 2.87 6.80
C ASP A 313 -7.01 4.28 6.23
N VAL A 314 -6.30 5.23 6.81
CA VAL A 314 -6.42 6.65 6.48
C VAL A 314 -5.34 7.13 5.52
N LEU A 315 -4.20 6.40 5.46
CA LEU A 315 -3.07 6.74 4.61
C LEU A 315 -3.43 6.57 3.12
N ASP A 316 -2.92 7.47 2.30
CA ASP A 316 -3.08 7.45 0.84
C ASP A 316 -4.55 7.46 0.35
N THR A 317 -5.47 7.87 1.23
CA THR A 317 -6.88 8.00 0.87
C THR A 317 -7.17 9.36 0.22
N PRO A 318 -8.16 9.45 -0.69
CA PRO A 318 -8.56 10.71 -1.29
C PRO A 318 -8.93 11.79 -0.25
N PRO A 319 -8.91 13.08 -0.62
CA PRO A 319 -9.46 14.15 0.22
C PRO A 319 -10.91 13.87 0.62
N GLU A 320 -11.26 14.15 1.86
CA GLU A 320 -12.59 13.93 2.43
C GLU A 320 -13.11 15.22 3.08
N ALA A 321 -14.33 15.60 2.73
CA ALA A 321 -14.91 16.88 3.15
C ALA A 321 -14.95 17.07 4.69
N ALA A 322 -15.12 16.00 5.46
CA ALA A 322 -15.12 16.06 6.93
C ALA A 322 -13.78 16.57 7.49
N PHE A 323 -12.66 16.04 7.00
CA PHE A 323 -11.32 16.49 7.43
C PHE A 323 -10.98 17.89 6.89
N ASP A 324 -11.37 18.20 5.65
CA ASP A 324 -11.14 19.52 5.04
C ASP A 324 -11.91 20.62 5.77
N GLU A 325 -13.08 20.31 6.29
CA GLU A 325 -13.86 21.23 7.11
C GLU A 325 -13.13 21.55 8.43
N VAL A 326 -12.53 20.56 9.09
CA VAL A 326 -11.77 20.78 10.33
C VAL A 326 -10.54 21.65 10.09
N THR A 327 -9.74 21.39 9.04
CA THR A 327 -8.59 22.25 8.71
C THR A 327 -9.01 23.66 8.33
N ARG A 328 -10.14 23.82 7.65
CA ARG A 328 -10.72 25.14 7.34
C ARG A 328 -11.12 25.87 8.61
N LEU A 329 -11.76 25.19 9.56
CA LEU A 329 -12.15 25.78 10.85
C LEU A 329 -10.91 26.15 11.69
N ALA A 330 -9.92 25.27 11.82
CA ALA A 330 -8.68 25.54 12.53
C ALA A 330 -7.98 26.81 11.98
N SER A 331 -7.79 26.87 10.67
CA SER A 331 -7.20 28.05 10.00
C SER A 331 -7.98 29.34 10.31
N ARG A 332 -9.31 29.29 10.24
CA ARG A 332 -10.16 30.47 10.44
C ARG A 332 -10.24 30.91 11.89
N LEU A 333 -10.44 29.98 12.83
CA LEU A 333 -10.60 30.30 14.24
C LEU A 333 -9.31 30.81 14.86
N LEU A 334 -8.18 30.24 14.44
CA LEU A 334 -6.88 30.62 14.93
C LEU A 334 -6.21 31.71 14.08
N GLY A 335 -6.83 32.11 12.97
CA GLY A 335 -6.29 33.13 12.05
C GLY A 335 -4.92 32.74 11.47
N ALA A 336 -4.65 31.45 11.29
CA ALA A 336 -3.40 30.94 10.78
C ALA A 336 -3.51 30.61 9.27
N PRO A 337 -2.54 31.00 8.43
CA PRO A 337 -2.61 30.78 6.98
C PRO A 337 -2.53 29.32 6.58
N ILE A 338 -1.87 28.47 7.38
CA ILE A 338 -1.68 27.05 7.12
C ILE A 338 -2.30 26.23 8.26
N ALA A 339 -3.11 25.23 7.89
CA ALA A 339 -3.67 24.24 8.82
C ALA A 339 -3.62 22.85 8.19
N LEU A 340 -3.16 21.86 8.95
CA LEU A 340 -2.93 20.51 8.45
C LEU A 340 -3.47 19.47 9.44
N ILE A 341 -4.04 18.39 8.92
CA ILE A 341 -4.18 17.11 9.62
C ILE A 341 -3.06 16.21 9.16
N SER A 342 -2.08 15.99 10.01
CA SER A 342 -0.86 15.24 9.74
C SER A 342 -0.92 13.87 10.43
N ILE A 343 -0.62 12.81 9.68
CA ILE A 343 -0.58 11.43 10.14
C ILE A 343 0.86 10.92 10.02
N VAL A 344 1.45 10.51 11.14
CA VAL A 344 2.86 10.07 11.20
C VAL A 344 2.96 8.61 10.79
N ASP A 345 3.50 8.39 9.61
CA ASP A 345 3.78 7.08 9.05
C ASP A 345 5.20 6.58 9.39
N THR A 346 5.65 5.48 8.81
CA THR A 346 6.97 4.87 9.04
C THR A 346 8.11 5.82 8.71
N ASP A 347 8.04 6.47 7.56
CA ASP A 347 9.14 7.26 6.97
C ASP A 347 8.70 8.67 6.52
N ARG A 348 7.42 8.94 6.53
CA ARG A 348 6.82 10.23 6.15
C ARG A 348 5.75 10.68 7.13
N VAL A 349 5.33 11.91 6.98
CA VAL A 349 4.10 12.43 7.55
C VAL A 349 3.13 12.69 6.42
N TRP A 350 2.04 11.92 6.39
CA TRP A 350 0.97 12.05 5.42
C TRP A 350 0.01 13.16 5.81
N LEU A 351 -0.32 14.04 4.88
CA LEU A 351 -1.22 15.16 5.13
C LEU A 351 -2.64 14.80 4.66
N LYS A 352 -3.44 14.25 5.58
CA LYS A 352 -4.82 13.82 5.31
C LYS A 352 -5.71 14.97 4.86
N SER A 353 -5.52 16.14 5.45
CA SER A 353 -6.14 17.37 5.00
C SER A 353 -5.17 18.53 5.12
N ARG A 354 -5.21 19.45 4.19
CA ARG A 354 -4.27 20.55 4.11
C ARG A 354 -4.93 21.84 3.58
N ARG A 355 -4.61 22.92 4.23
CA ARG A 355 -5.00 24.27 3.83
C ARG A 355 -3.76 25.17 3.83
N GLY A 356 -3.53 25.91 2.74
CA GLY A 356 -2.37 26.79 2.60
C GLY A 356 -1.03 26.06 2.42
N TYR A 357 -1.07 24.77 2.08
CA TYR A 357 0.10 23.95 1.80
C TYR A 357 -0.21 22.90 0.72
N ASP A 358 0.66 22.73 -0.29
CA ASP A 358 0.35 21.94 -1.48
C ASP A 358 0.88 20.50 -1.43
N ALA A 359 1.93 20.22 -0.65
CA ALA A 359 2.49 18.87 -0.56
C ALA A 359 1.50 17.87 0.05
N GLU A 360 1.50 16.64 -0.42
CA GLU A 360 0.67 15.55 0.12
C GLU A 360 1.33 14.82 1.29
N ALA A 361 2.64 14.88 1.36
CA ALA A 361 3.42 14.32 2.45
C ALA A 361 4.69 15.14 2.65
N VAL A 362 5.28 15.03 3.84
CA VAL A 362 6.58 15.62 4.17
C VAL A 362 7.49 14.57 4.79
N ASP A 363 8.81 14.77 4.71
CA ASP A 363 9.78 13.90 5.36
C ASP A 363 9.54 13.85 6.86
N ARG A 364 9.49 12.65 7.43
CA ARG A 364 9.22 12.44 8.86
C ARG A 364 10.24 13.13 9.76
N ASN A 365 11.51 13.10 9.38
CA ASN A 365 12.59 13.62 10.22
C ASN A 365 12.63 15.15 10.26
N THR A 366 11.98 15.81 9.31
CA THR A 366 11.90 17.27 9.24
C THR A 366 10.50 17.80 9.61
N SER A 367 9.54 16.93 9.82
CA SER A 367 8.17 17.35 10.18
C SER A 367 8.11 17.90 11.59
N PHE A 368 7.50 19.08 11.75
CA PHE A 368 7.31 19.74 13.05
C PHE A 368 6.55 18.86 14.05
N CYS A 369 5.51 18.17 13.62
CA CYS A 369 4.73 17.28 14.48
C CYS A 369 5.53 16.09 15.04
N VAL A 370 6.70 15.77 14.47
CA VAL A 370 7.60 14.74 14.97
C VAL A 370 8.74 15.35 15.78
N VAL A 371 9.42 16.36 15.25
CA VAL A 371 10.63 16.93 15.89
C VAL A 371 10.31 17.81 17.10
N THR A 372 9.06 18.28 17.24
CA THR A 372 8.66 19.16 18.35
C THR A 372 7.66 18.53 19.31
N ASP A 373 7.14 17.33 19.01
CA ASP A 373 6.13 16.66 19.83
C ASP A 373 6.64 16.39 21.24
N PRO A 374 5.97 16.95 22.29
CA PRO A 374 6.33 16.68 23.68
C PRO A 374 5.78 15.33 24.20
N GLY A 375 4.97 14.59 23.39
CA GLY A 375 4.31 13.34 23.76
C GLY A 375 3.10 13.50 24.69
N THR A 376 2.72 14.72 25.05
CA THR A 376 1.61 14.99 25.97
C THR A 376 0.89 16.29 25.62
N GLY A 377 -0.43 16.21 25.37
CA GLY A 377 -1.30 17.37 25.16
C GLY A 377 -0.90 18.30 24.00
N PRO A 378 -1.63 19.41 23.84
CA PRO A 378 -1.31 20.39 22.80
C PRO A 378 -0.03 21.20 23.13
N TRP A 379 0.69 21.63 22.08
CA TRP A 379 1.94 22.38 22.23
C TRP A 379 2.09 23.50 21.18
N THR A 380 3.04 24.41 21.42
CA THR A 380 3.30 25.55 20.53
C THR A 380 4.79 25.87 20.41
N ILE A 381 5.17 26.45 19.28
CA ILE A 381 6.48 27.05 18.99
C ILE A 381 6.23 28.51 18.59
N PRO A 382 6.50 29.49 19.48
CA PRO A 382 6.22 30.90 19.21
C PRO A 382 7.11 31.53 18.12
N ASP A 383 8.36 31.09 18.00
CA ASP A 383 9.27 31.47 16.91
C ASP A 383 10.18 30.28 16.51
N ALA A 384 9.88 29.71 15.35
CA ALA A 384 10.58 28.54 14.83
C ALA A 384 12.06 28.81 14.49
N ARG A 385 12.47 30.08 14.27
CA ARG A 385 13.88 30.43 14.08
C ARG A 385 14.65 30.53 15.39
N ALA A 386 13.96 30.76 16.49
CA ALA A 386 14.57 30.84 17.81
C ALA A 386 14.60 29.49 18.55
N ASP A 387 13.77 28.52 18.11
CA ASP A 387 13.72 27.19 18.71
C ASP A 387 14.80 26.29 18.08
N PRO A 388 15.73 25.74 18.91
CA PRO A 388 16.82 24.91 18.39
C PRO A 388 16.39 23.63 17.69
N ARG A 389 15.15 23.14 17.91
CA ARG A 389 14.60 21.96 17.25
C ARG A 389 14.17 22.24 15.81
N THR A 390 13.90 23.51 15.48
CA THR A 390 13.29 23.91 14.20
C THR A 390 14.08 24.98 13.43
N ALA A 391 15.08 25.62 14.04
CA ALA A 391 15.83 26.73 13.43
C ALA A 391 16.44 26.39 12.07
N ASP A 392 16.94 25.16 11.89
CA ASP A 392 17.55 24.67 10.66
C ASP A 392 16.59 23.91 9.76
N ASN A 393 15.29 23.89 10.08
CA ASN A 393 14.29 23.14 9.34
C ASN A 393 14.08 23.74 7.93
N PRO A 394 13.98 22.92 6.87
CA PRO A 394 13.78 23.39 5.49
C PRO A 394 12.59 24.34 5.30
N VAL A 395 11.46 24.11 6.00
CA VAL A 395 10.27 24.98 5.88
C VAL A 395 10.38 26.29 6.67
N VAL A 396 11.38 26.42 7.53
CA VAL A 396 11.74 27.68 8.24
C VAL A 396 12.70 28.52 7.42
N LEU A 397 13.68 27.87 6.80
CA LEU A 397 14.73 28.53 6.00
C LEU A 397 14.25 28.81 4.57
N GLY A 398 13.49 27.87 3.97
CA GLY A 398 12.91 27.94 2.63
C GLY A 398 11.40 28.25 2.65
N ASP A 399 10.72 28.00 1.54
CA ASP A 399 9.25 28.16 1.48
C ASP A 399 8.58 27.06 2.32
N PRO A 400 7.51 27.44 3.07
CA PRO A 400 6.81 28.74 3.12
C PRO A 400 7.36 29.74 4.16
N LYS A 401 8.53 29.51 4.76
CA LYS A 401 9.17 30.35 5.79
C LYS A 401 8.37 30.42 7.09
N VAL A 402 7.97 29.26 7.58
CA VAL A 402 7.24 29.13 8.85
C VAL A 402 7.96 29.85 9.99
N ARG A 403 7.20 30.56 10.82
CA ARG A 403 7.72 31.31 11.96
C ARG A 403 7.09 30.88 13.29
N SER A 404 5.84 30.47 13.30
CA SER A 404 5.21 29.92 14.52
C SER A 404 4.34 28.73 14.22
N TYR A 405 4.11 27.92 15.24
CA TYR A 405 3.43 26.63 15.13
C TYR A 405 2.65 26.31 16.40
N ALA A 406 1.46 25.73 16.24
CA ALA A 406 0.72 25.11 17.34
C ALA A 406 0.08 23.80 16.87
N ALA A 407 -0.02 22.83 17.74
CA ALA A 407 -0.60 21.53 17.45
C ALA A 407 -1.33 20.91 18.62
N ALA A 408 -2.28 20.03 18.32
CA ALA A 408 -2.91 19.11 19.25
C ALA A 408 -2.75 17.67 18.73
N PRO A 409 -2.44 16.69 19.60
CA PRO A 409 -2.20 15.32 19.21
C PRO A 409 -3.48 14.61 18.77
N LEU A 410 -3.37 13.75 17.76
CA LEU A 410 -4.40 12.80 17.36
C LEU A 410 -4.13 11.47 18.06
N THR A 411 -4.81 11.23 19.18
CA THR A 411 -4.56 10.07 20.04
C THR A 411 -5.75 9.11 20.01
N THR A 412 -5.48 7.84 19.76
CA THR A 412 -6.50 6.79 19.76
C THR A 412 -7.05 6.53 21.16
N ARG A 413 -8.21 5.88 21.27
CA ARG A 413 -8.80 5.52 22.58
C ARG A 413 -7.92 4.58 23.41
N ASP A 414 -7.05 3.80 22.78
CA ASP A 414 -6.06 2.93 23.42
C ASP A 414 -4.69 3.60 23.62
N GLY A 415 -4.60 4.92 23.42
CA GLY A 415 -3.47 5.76 23.83
C GLY A 415 -2.34 5.87 22.79
N HIS A 416 -2.54 5.49 21.53
CA HIS A 416 -1.54 5.63 20.49
C HIS A 416 -1.63 6.97 19.78
N HIS A 417 -0.51 7.68 19.68
CA HIS A 417 -0.40 8.95 19.00
C HIS A 417 -0.19 8.72 17.49
N LEU A 418 -1.21 9.07 16.68
CA LEU A 418 -1.19 8.84 15.22
C LEU A 418 -0.61 10.00 14.44
N GLY A 419 -0.63 11.21 15.01
CA GLY A 419 -0.25 12.44 14.33
C GLY A 419 -0.80 13.66 15.04
N SER A 420 -1.04 14.76 14.33
CA SER A 420 -1.56 15.98 14.94
C SER A 420 -2.48 16.79 14.01
N LEU A 421 -3.42 17.51 14.58
CA LEU A 421 -4.00 18.70 13.97
C LEU A 421 -3.10 19.88 14.31
N CYS A 422 -2.61 20.58 13.29
CA CYS A 422 -1.66 21.67 13.51
C CYS A 422 -1.93 22.88 12.64
N VAL A 423 -1.48 24.04 13.11
CA VAL A 423 -1.48 25.30 12.40
C VAL A 423 -0.10 25.93 12.38
N TYR A 424 0.19 26.62 11.29
CA TYR A 424 1.45 27.36 11.10
C TYR A 424 1.15 28.81 10.73
N ASP A 425 1.99 29.71 11.22
CA ASP A 425 1.99 31.11 10.82
C ASP A 425 3.36 31.49 10.24
N LEU A 426 3.35 32.50 9.37
CA LEU A 426 4.55 33.05 8.70
C LEU A 426 5.18 34.18 9.49
N GLU A 427 4.60 34.54 10.62
CA GLU A 427 5.10 35.51 11.59
C GLU A 427 5.26 34.86 12.97
N PRO A 428 6.19 35.35 13.80
CA PRO A 428 6.29 34.93 15.20
C PRO A 428 5.03 35.27 15.95
N ARG A 429 4.48 34.29 16.68
CA ARG A 429 3.22 34.44 17.39
C ARG A 429 3.12 33.48 18.57
N GLU A 430 2.56 33.94 19.67
CA GLU A 430 2.16 33.08 20.77
C GLU A 430 0.70 32.62 20.56
N PHE A 431 0.49 31.31 20.62
CA PHE A 431 -0.85 30.73 20.71
C PHE A 431 -1.19 30.55 22.18
N ASP A 432 -2.19 31.24 22.67
CA ASP A 432 -2.60 31.21 24.06
C ASP A 432 -3.35 29.91 24.44
N GLY A 433 -3.70 29.78 25.71
CA GLY A 433 -4.40 28.60 26.19
C GLY A 433 -5.80 28.40 25.60
N GLU A 434 -6.46 29.44 25.06
CA GLU A 434 -7.74 29.31 24.35
C GLU A 434 -7.53 28.75 22.94
N ALA A 435 -6.50 29.21 22.26
CA ALA A 435 -6.10 28.69 20.96
C ALA A 435 -5.72 27.18 21.04
N LEU A 436 -4.97 26.79 22.08
CA LEU A 436 -4.58 25.39 22.26
C LEU A 436 -5.78 24.50 22.62
N ARG A 437 -6.71 24.95 23.44
CA ARG A 437 -7.98 24.23 23.69
C ARG A 437 -8.82 24.09 22.43
N THR A 438 -8.90 25.13 21.61
CA THR A 438 -9.62 25.07 20.33
C THR A 438 -9.00 24.02 19.40
N LEU A 439 -7.67 23.90 19.35
CA LEU A 439 -7.00 22.85 18.59
C LEU A 439 -7.30 21.46 19.14
N GLU A 440 -7.32 21.30 20.46
CA GLU A 440 -7.63 20.04 21.14
C GLU A 440 -9.06 19.59 20.84
N ASP A 441 -10.06 20.48 21.00
CA ASP A 441 -11.45 20.19 20.65
C ASP A 441 -11.62 19.78 19.17
N LEU A 442 -10.94 20.47 18.26
CA LEU A 442 -10.95 20.12 16.85
C LEU A 442 -10.20 18.81 16.54
N ALA A 443 -9.14 18.48 17.28
CA ALA A 443 -8.44 17.22 17.16
C ALA A 443 -9.30 16.03 17.63
N GLU A 444 -10.12 16.23 18.66
CA GLU A 444 -11.12 15.23 19.10
C GLU A 444 -12.13 14.95 17.99
N ILE A 445 -12.62 15.98 17.27
CA ILE A 445 -13.52 15.80 16.11
C ILE A 445 -12.85 14.97 15.02
N VAL A 446 -11.55 15.18 14.74
CA VAL A 446 -10.79 14.38 13.79
C VAL A 446 -10.73 12.91 14.24
N MET A 447 -10.47 12.67 15.53
CA MET A 447 -10.42 11.32 16.07
C MET A 447 -11.78 10.63 16.06
N ASP A 448 -12.87 11.34 16.37
CA ASP A 448 -14.22 10.79 16.29
C ASP A 448 -14.58 10.38 14.85
N GLU A 449 -14.20 11.15 13.84
CA GLU A 449 -14.39 10.79 12.44
C GLU A 449 -13.59 9.54 12.05
N LEU A 450 -12.35 9.42 12.52
CA LEU A 450 -11.51 8.23 12.31
C LEU A 450 -12.11 6.99 13.01
N GLU A 451 -12.60 7.12 14.24
CA GLU A 451 -13.27 6.04 14.98
C GLU A 451 -14.57 5.59 14.31
N LEU A 452 -15.36 6.53 13.80
CA LEU A 452 -16.58 6.24 13.04
C LEU A 452 -16.27 5.46 11.76
N ARG A 453 -15.22 5.85 11.06
CA ARG A 453 -14.71 5.14 9.88
C ARG A 453 -14.31 3.71 10.22
N LEU A 454 -13.55 3.51 11.30
CA LEU A 454 -13.15 2.20 11.78
C LEU A 454 -14.36 1.32 12.14
N ALA A 455 -15.34 1.88 12.84
CA ALA A 455 -16.56 1.17 13.21
C ALA A 455 -17.39 0.77 12.00
N SER A 456 -17.54 1.67 11.01
CA SER A 456 -18.26 1.41 9.76
C SER A 456 -17.63 0.29 8.95
N ARG A 457 -16.31 0.24 8.88
CA ARG A 457 -15.56 -0.84 8.19
C ARG A 457 -15.74 -2.19 8.88
N ARG A 458 -15.62 -2.22 10.21
CA ARG A 458 -15.87 -3.46 10.99
C ARG A 458 -17.29 -3.99 10.80
N ALA A 459 -18.28 -3.11 10.75
CA ALA A 459 -19.66 -3.48 10.48
C ALA A 459 -19.88 -4.00 9.05
N ALA A 460 -19.15 -3.49 8.07
CA ALA A 460 -19.20 -3.97 6.69
C ALA A 460 -18.53 -5.34 6.53
N SER A 461 -17.42 -5.59 7.24
CA SER A 461 -16.70 -6.89 7.21
C SER A 461 -17.41 -8.01 8.00
N ALA A 462 -18.37 -7.67 8.87
CA ALA A 462 -19.15 -8.64 9.67
C ALA A 462 -20.45 -9.09 8.98
N ARG A 463 -20.76 -8.57 7.79
CA ARG A 463 -21.91 -8.94 6.95
C ARG A 463 -21.49 -9.79 5.77
#